data_29d5505d4158d1a42540bbd190f9cf5f
#
_entry.id   29d5505d4158d1a42540bbd190f9cf5f
#
_cell.length_a   1.000
_cell.length_b   1.000
_cell.length_c   1.000
_cell.angle_alpha   90.00
_cell.angle_beta   90.00
_cell.angle_gamma   90.00
#
_symmetry.space_group_name_H-M   'P 1'
#
loop_
_entity.id
_entity.type
_entity.pdbx_description
1 polymer ?
#
loop_
_entity_poly.entity_id
_entity_poly.type
_entity_poly.pdbx_seq_one_letter_code
_entity_poly.pdbx_strand_id
1 'polypeptide(L)'
;GVVEGEYYPNHEAIDFYHEYKGDIALMAEMGFKCFRTSIAWTRIFPNGDELIPNEEGLKFYDDLFDELLKYGIEPVMAKEYGGWVNRKVIDCFVRYAVTVMERYKEKVKYWMTFNEINNQTNTSADIFGWTDSGVLFSQYKNKKKAMYQAAHHEMVAGAMVVKKGHQINPDFQIGCMCSFVPFYPYSCNPDDIMTAAECMHERYYFADVQMRGHYPAFAKKEWER
;
A
#
# COMPACT_ATOMS: atom_id res chain seq x y z
N GLY A 1 -8.78 13.64 -8.03
CA GLY A 1 -9.15 15.02 -8.38
C GLY A 1 -10.10 15.63 -7.37
N VAL A 2 -10.24 16.93 -7.40
CA VAL A 2 -11.19 17.68 -6.56
C VAL A 2 -12.47 17.94 -7.34
N VAL A 3 -13.61 17.96 -6.65
CA VAL A 3 -14.89 18.39 -7.19
C VAL A 3 -15.06 19.87 -6.85
N GLU A 4 -15.37 20.68 -7.87
CA GLU A 4 -15.54 22.12 -7.69
C GLU A 4 -16.70 22.41 -6.73
N GLY A 5 -16.47 23.29 -5.74
CA GLY A 5 -17.46 23.67 -4.75
C GLY A 5 -17.46 22.79 -3.49
N GLU A 6 -16.72 21.68 -3.47
CA GLU A 6 -16.59 20.83 -2.28
C GLU A 6 -15.41 21.26 -1.40
N TYR A 7 -15.58 21.11 -0.08
CA TYR A 7 -14.53 21.38 0.90
C TYR A 7 -13.83 20.09 1.33
N TYR A 8 -12.49 20.10 1.25
CA TYR A 8 -11.66 18.96 1.57
C TYR A 8 -10.77 19.25 2.78
N PRO A 9 -11.21 18.94 4.01
CA PRO A 9 -10.43 19.21 5.23
C PRO A 9 -9.03 18.59 5.22
N ASN A 10 -8.87 17.47 4.52
CA ASN A 10 -7.61 16.75 4.42
C ASN A 10 -6.55 17.42 3.53
N HIS A 11 -6.89 18.50 2.80
CA HIS A 11 -5.89 19.23 2.01
C HIS A 11 -4.92 20.02 2.88
N GLU A 12 -5.37 20.51 4.03
CA GLU A 12 -4.52 21.10 5.05
C GLU A 12 -4.27 20.12 6.20
N ALA A 13 -5.34 19.48 6.70
CA ALA A 13 -5.31 18.58 7.85
C ALA A 13 -4.54 19.19 9.02
N ILE A 14 -3.46 18.54 9.49
CA ILE A 14 -2.56 19.04 10.52
C ILE A 14 -1.37 19.79 9.94
N ASP A 15 -1.35 20.04 8.65
CA ASP A 15 -0.25 20.68 7.90
C ASP A 15 1.14 20.07 8.17
N PHE A 16 1.20 18.75 8.26
CA PHE A 16 2.44 18.03 8.59
C PHE A 16 3.60 18.37 7.67
N TYR A 17 3.32 18.79 6.43
CA TYR A 17 4.35 19.18 5.47
C TYR A 17 5.19 20.36 5.97
N HIS A 18 4.60 21.32 6.66
CA HIS A 18 5.28 22.48 7.21
C HIS A 18 5.68 22.29 8.68
N GLU A 19 4.87 21.55 9.44
CA GLU A 19 5.00 21.42 10.90
C GLU A 19 5.80 20.18 11.35
N TYR A 20 6.25 19.31 10.45
CA TYR A 20 6.85 18.00 10.76
C TYR A 20 8.00 18.08 11.78
N LYS A 21 8.79 19.16 11.80
CA LYS A 21 9.92 19.30 12.75
C LYS A 21 9.44 19.43 14.19
N GLY A 22 8.41 20.25 14.40
CA GLY A 22 7.76 20.41 15.69
C GLY A 22 7.08 19.12 16.15
N ASP A 23 6.35 18.49 15.26
CA ASP A 23 5.64 17.22 15.52
C ASP A 23 6.62 16.10 15.88
N ILE A 24 7.72 15.97 15.15
CA ILE A 24 8.75 14.95 15.44
C ILE A 24 9.41 15.20 16.80
N ALA A 25 9.69 16.47 17.15
CA ALA A 25 10.22 16.79 18.46
C ALA A 25 9.27 16.37 19.59
N LEU A 26 7.97 16.61 19.44
CA LEU A 26 6.94 16.15 20.37
C LEU A 26 6.86 14.61 20.44
N MET A 27 6.92 13.93 19.31
CA MET A 27 6.95 12.46 19.25
C MET A 27 8.19 11.91 19.98
N ALA A 28 9.33 12.55 19.85
CA ALA A 28 10.56 12.19 20.55
C ALA A 28 10.42 12.38 22.07
N GLU A 29 9.81 13.48 22.51
CA GLU A 29 9.50 13.73 23.92
C GLU A 29 8.55 12.67 24.49
N MET A 30 7.55 12.22 23.70
CA MET A 30 6.66 11.11 24.04
C MET A 30 7.34 9.73 24.07
N GLY A 31 8.58 9.64 23.59
CA GLY A 31 9.37 8.42 23.62
C GLY A 31 9.16 7.46 22.45
N PHE A 32 8.59 7.92 21.34
CA PHE A 32 8.40 7.10 20.13
C PHE A 32 9.73 6.60 19.56
N LYS A 33 9.74 5.36 19.07
CA LYS A 33 10.92 4.70 18.51
C LYS A 33 10.80 4.40 17.02
N CYS A 34 9.62 4.44 16.47
CA CYS A 34 9.38 4.30 15.04
C CYS A 34 8.28 5.24 14.57
N PHE A 35 8.37 5.66 13.32
CA PHE A 35 7.39 6.51 12.66
C PHE A 35 7.04 5.93 11.29
N ARG A 36 5.78 5.55 11.10
CA ARG A 36 5.27 5.05 9.83
C ARG A 36 4.61 6.17 9.04
N THR A 37 5.02 6.34 7.81
CA THR A 37 4.39 7.28 6.88
C THR A 37 4.36 6.71 5.46
N SER A 38 3.74 7.42 4.54
CA SER A 38 3.71 7.10 3.11
C SER A 38 4.52 8.14 2.33
N ILE A 39 5.25 7.69 1.30
CA ILE A 39 5.81 8.60 0.29
C ILE A 39 4.73 8.78 -0.78
N ALA A 40 4.22 10.00 -0.94
CA ALA A 40 3.22 10.30 -1.96
C ALA A 40 3.84 10.18 -3.36
N TRP A 41 3.35 9.25 -4.18
CA TRP A 41 3.84 9.07 -5.56
C TRP A 41 3.69 10.35 -6.38
N THR A 42 2.54 11.01 -6.28
CA THR A 42 2.29 12.27 -6.98
C THR A 42 3.19 13.42 -6.53
N ARG A 43 3.87 13.30 -5.38
CA ARG A 43 4.91 14.25 -4.97
C ARG A 43 6.23 13.98 -5.69
N ILE A 44 6.52 12.71 -5.99
CA ILE A 44 7.75 12.28 -6.66
C ILE A 44 7.57 12.24 -8.20
N PHE A 45 6.41 11.78 -8.66
CA PHE A 45 6.03 11.72 -10.07
C PHE A 45 4.60 12.28 -10.22
N PRO A 46 4.44 13.61 -10.44
CA PRO A 46 3.13 14.29 -10.39
C PRO A 46 2.06 13.74 -11.34
N ASN A 47 2.43 13.28 -12.54
CA ASN A 47 1.52 12.63 -13.49
C ASN A 47 1.54 11.11 -13.40
N GLY A 48 2.49 10.53 -12.65
CA GLY A 48 2.60 9.11 -12.34
C GLY A 48 3.47 8.30 -13.30
N ASP A 49 3.81 8.79 -14.48
CA ASP A 49 4.54 8.06 -15.53
C ASP A 49 5.84 8.73 -16.00
N GLU A 50 6.23 9.84 -15.40
CA GLU A 50 7.46 10.55 -15.72
C GLU A 50 8.69 9.64 -15.57
N LEU A 51 9.74 9.94 -16.34
CA LEU A 51 11.03 9.27 -16.26
C LEU A 51 11.96 9.92 -15.23
N ILE A 52 11.75 11.21 -14.95
CA ILE A 52 12.57 12.02 -14.03
C ILE A 52 11.72 12.38 -12.81
N PRO A 53 12.18 12.06 -11.59
CA PRO A 53 11.46 12.40 -10.38
C PRO A 53 11.52 13.91 -10.08
N ASN A 54 10.54 14.40 -9.34
CA ASN A 54 10.53 15.74 -8.77
C ASN A 54 11.51 15.81 -7.60
N GLU A 55 12.60 16.54 -7.77
CA GLU A 55 13.67 16.65 -6.76
C GLU A 55 13.20 17.36 -5.48
N GLU A 56 12.30 18.33 -5.57
CA GLU A 56 11.73 19.01 -4.38
C GLU A 56 10.92 18.02 -3.53
N GLY A 57 10.18 17.14 -4.21
CA GLY A 57 9.44 16.06 -3.53
C GLY A 57 10.37 15.07 -2.83
N LEU A 58 11.46 14.68 -3.47
CA LEU A 58 12.47 13.81 -2.87
C LEU A 58 13.15 14.49 -1.68
N LYS A 59 13.52 15.76 -1.84
CA LYS A 59 14.18 16.55 -0.78
C LYS A 59 13.32 16.66 0.48
N PHE A 60 12.02 16.84 0.36
CA PHE A 60 11.14 16.88 1.54
C PHE A 60 11.28 15.60 2.39
N TYR A 61 11.31 14.43 1.76
CA TYR A 61 11.49 13.17 2.50
C TYR A 61 12.92 12.97 3.00
N ASP A 62 13.95 13.51 2.34
CA ASP A 62 15.28 13.55 2.90
C ASP A 62 15.29 14.32 4.23
N ASP A 63 14.71 15.53 4.22
CA ASP A 63 14.67 16.41 5.39
C ASP A 63 13.82 15.78 6.53
N LEU A 64 12.71 15.13 6.18
CA LEU A 64 11.85 14.40 7.12
C LEU A 64 12.58 13.24 7.80
N PHE A 65 13.28 12.41 7.02
CA PHE A 65 13.99 11.25 7.58
C PHE A 65 15.20 11.67 8.40
N ASP A 66 15.91 12.70 7.99
CA ASP A 66 17.03 13.26 8.76
C ASP A 66 16.54 13.79 10.11
N GLU A 67 15.38 14.44 10.16
CA GLU A 67 14.80 14.90 11.41
C GLU A 67 14.37 13.74 12.32
N LEU A 68 13.75 12.68 11.78
CA LEU A 68 13.39 11.48 12.54
C LEU A 68 14.64 10.77 13.13
N LEU A 69 15.67 10.58 12.31
CA LEU A 69 16.90 9.90 12.71
C LEU A 69 17.68 10.69 13.76
N LYS A 70 17.64 12.02 13.72
CA LYS A 70 18.23 12.91 14.74
C LYS A 70 17.72 12.57 16.15
N TYR A 71 16.46 12.14 16.29
CA TYR A 71 15.86 11.74 17.55
C TYR A 71 15.88 10.22 17.79
N GLY A 72 16.50 9.45 16.91
CA GLY A 72 16.53 7.99 16.99
C GLY A 72 15.17 7.33 16.75
N ILE A 73 14.33 7.97 15.94
CA ILE A 73 13.03 7.44 15.50
C ILE A 73 13.21 6.78 14.13
N GLU A 74 12.94 5.47 14.04
CA GLU A 74 13.07 4.68 12.80
C GLU A 74 11.93 4.97 11.83
N PRO A 75 12.19 5.46 10.60
CA PRO A 75 11.15 5.66 9.60
C PRO A 75 10.70 4.34 8.98
N VAL A 76 9.38 4.13 8.90
CA VAL A 76 8.72 2.99 8.28
C VAL A 76 7.82 3.47 7.16
N MET A 77 7.98 2.93 5.94
CA MET A 77 7.31 3.42 4.74
C MET A 77 6.16 2.52 4.29
N ALA A 78 5.01 3.13 4.02
CA ALA A 78 3.84 2.51 3.41
C ALA A 78 3.44 3.24 2.11
N LYS A 79 2.78 2.54 1.16
CA LYS A 79 2.42 3.07 -0.17
C LYS A 79 0.95 2.85 -0.52
N GLU A 80 0.38 3.81 -1.27
CA GLU A 80 -0.99 3.73 -1.82
C GLU A 80 -1.01 4.14 -3.29
N TYR A 81 -1.69 3.38 -4.21
CA TYR A 81 -1.94 3.80 -5.59
C TYR A 81 -3.12 3.16 -6.31
N GLY A 82 -3.75 3.96 -7.20
CA GLY A 82 -4.93 3.67 -8.00
C GLY A 82 -4.64 3.24 -9.46
N GLY A 83 -5.65 2.58 -10.11
CA GLY A 83 -5.60 2.26 -11.54
C GLY A 83 -4.99 0.92 -11.92
N TRP A 84 -4.96 -0.05 -11.03
CA TRP A 84 -4.25 -1.33 -11.16
C TRP A 84 -4.82 -2.35 -12.15
N VAL A 85 -6.00 -2.13 -12.73
CA VAL A 85 -6.47 -2.99 -13.84
C VAL A 85 -5.55 -2.88 -15.06
N ASN A 86 -4.87 -1.74 -15.23
CA ASN A 86 -3.93 -1.54 -16.31
C ASN A 86 -2.53 -2.07 -15.95
N ARG A 87 -2.05 -3.08 -16.69
CA ARG A 87 -0.73 -3.69 -16.47
C ARG A 87 0.45 -2.69 -16.54
N LYS A 88 0.34 -1.60 -17.29
CA LYS A 88 1.40 -0.57 -17.40
C LYS A 88 1.72 0.08 -16.05
N VAL A 89 0.76 0.08 -15.12
CA VAL A 89 0.96 0.62 -13.76
C VAL A 89 2.07 -0.14 -13.01
N ILE A 90 2.29 -1.42 -13.31
CA ILE A 90 3.37 -2.21 -12.71
C ILE A 90 4.74 -1.53 -12.92
N ASP A 91 5.06 -1.16 -14.15
CA ASP A 91 6.38 -0.60 -14.49
C ASP A 91 6.55 0.80 -13.88
N CYS A 92 5.48 1.61 -13.87
CA CYS A 92 5.48 2.92 -13.22
C CYS A 92 5.69 2.80 -11.71
N PHE A 93 5.00 1.87 -11.06
CA PHE A 93 5.14 1.60 -9.64
C PHE A 93 6.54 1.09 -9.27
N VAL A 94 7.08 0.14 -10.04
CA VAL A 94 8.43 -0.38 -9.81
C VAL A 94 9.48 0.72 -9.97
N ARG A 95 9.34 1.58 -10.97
CA ARG A 95 10.24 2.74 -11.15
C ARG A 95 10.20 3.66 -9.94
N TYR A 96 9.00 4.07 -9.52
CA TYR A 96 8.82 4.89 -8.34
C TYR A 96 9.43 4.23 -7.09
N ALA A 97 9.17 2.92 -6.87
CA ALA A 97 9.70 2.18 -5.75
C ALA A 97 11.24 2.15 -5.73
N VAL A 98 11.84 1.84 -6.87
CA VAL A 98 13.31 1.82 -7.02
C VAL A 98 13.89 3.21 -6.78
N THR A 99 13.29 4.27 -7.33
CA THR A 99 13.75 5.64 -7.13
C THR A 99 13.82 6.01 -5.65
N VAL A 100 12.75 5.75 -4.89
CA VAL A 100 12.73 6.11 -3.47
C VAL A 100 13.60 5.18 -2.62
N MET A 101 13.67 3.90 -2.94
CA MET A 101 14.55 2.95 -2.24
C MET A 101 16.03 3.28 -2.45
N GLU A 102 16.44 3.62 -3.68
CA GLU A 102 17.81 4.07 -3.96
C GLU A 102 18.14 5.39 -3.24
N ARG A 103 17.22 6.35 -3.26
CA ARG A 103 17.44 7.66 -2.61
C ARG A 103 17.62 7.53 -1.11
N TYR A 104 16.81 6.68 -0.45
CA TYR A 104 16.76 6.63 1.01
C TYR A 104 17.38 5.36 1.60
N LYS A 105 18.17 4.60 0.85
CA LYS A 105 18.74 3.30 1.27
C LYS A 105 19.58 3.34 2.54
N GLU A 106 20.19 4.49 2.84
CA GLU A 106 20.99 4.68 4.06
C GLU A 106 20.16 5.20 5.26
N LYS A 107 18.91 5.60 5.02
CA LYS A 107 18.03 6.21 6.02
C LYS A 107 16.86 5.33 6.42
N VAL A 108 16.38 4.48 5.51
CA VAL A 108 15.18 3.67 5.70
C VAL A 108 15.50 2.20 5.49
N LYS A 109 15.27 1.39 6.51
CA LYS A 109 15.46 -0.06 6.50
C LYS A 109 14.16 -0.83 6.27
N TYR A 110 13.05 -0.33 6.82
CA TYR A 110 11.75 -1.01 6.84
C TYR A 110 10.80 -0.42 5.80
N TRP A 111 10.34 -1.27 4.87
CA TRP A 111 9.49 -0.88 3.74
C TRP A 111 8.22 -1.72 3.72
N MET A 112 7.10 -1.10 3.36
CA MET A 112 5.85 -1.79 3.07
C MET A 112 5.41 -1.45 1.65
N THR A 113 5.13 -2.46 0.83
CA THR A 113 4.76 -2.28 -0.58
C THR A 113 3.35 -1.72 -0.74
N PHE A 114 2.40 -2.25 0.00
CA PHE A 114 0.99 -1.85 -0.05
C PHE A 114 0.42 -1.74 1.36
N ASN A 115 -0.56 -0.85 1.51
CA ASN A 115 -1.34 -0.68 2.72
C ASN A 115 -2.71 -1.32 2.53
N GLU A 116 -3.10 -2.23 3.42
CA GLU A 116 -4.43 -2.85 3.48
C GLU A 116 -4.96 -3.35 2.13
N ILE A 117 -4.08 -3.85 1.27
CA ILE A 117 -4.34 -4.27 -0.12
C ILE A 117 -5.59 -5.16 -0.28
N ASN A 118 -6.00 -5.86 0.78
CA ASN A 118 -7.13 -6.79 0.76
C ASN A 118 -8.50 -6.10 0.97
N ASN A 119 -8.57 -4.81 1.26
CA ASN A 119 -9.86 -4.11 1.37
C ASN A 119 -10.59 -4.03 0.02
N GLN A 120 -9.86 -4.04 -1.10
CA GLN A 120 -10.45 -4.06 -2.46
C GLN A 120 -11.31 -5.29 -2.76
N THR A 121 -11.27 -6.35 -1.97
CA THR A 121 -12.15 -7.54 -2.15
C THR A 121 -13.62 -7.18 -2.02
N ASN A 122 -13.95 -6.11 -1.30
CA ASN A 122 -15.31 -5.60 -1.22
C ASN A 122 -15.69 -4.81 -2.48
N THR A 123 -16.27 -5.50 -3.45
CA THR A 123 -16.71 -4.89 -4.72
C THR A 123 -18.13 -4.30 -4.66
N SER A 124 -18.74 -4.18 -3.48
CA SER A 124 -20.11 -3.67 -3.31
C SER A 124 -20.20 -2.15 -3.59
N ALA A 125 -19.14 -1.39 -3.28
CA ALA A 125 -19.07 0.03 -3.50
C ALA A 125 -17.73 0.43 -4.13
N ASP A 126 -17.75 1.45 -4.97
CA ASP A 126 -16.57 1.93 -5.68
C ASP A 126 -15.47 2.47 -4.76
N ILE A 127 -15.86 2.96 -3.57
CA ILE A 127 -14.90 3.53 -2.62
C ILE A 127 -13.78 2.53 -2.26
N PHE A 128 -14.10 1.25 -2.07
CA PHE A 128 -13.11 0.23 -1.72
C PHE A 128 -12.12 -0.07 -2.86
N GLY A 129 -12.59 -0.10 -4.10
CA GLY A 129 -11.71 -0.25 -5.25
C GLY A 129 -10.93 1.02 -5.54
N TRP A 130 -11.57 2.18 -5.40
CA TRP A 130 -10.94 3.46 -5.69
C TRP A 130 -9.81 3.80 -4.71
N THR A 131 -10.02 3.57 -3.42
CA THR A 131 -9.01 3.85 -2.39
C THR A 131 -7.82 2.90 -2.42
N ASP A 132 -8.05 1.62 -2.72
CA ASP A 132 -7.00 0.58 -2.63
C ASP A 132 -6.31 0.30 -3.97
N SER A 133 -7.07 0.25 -5.07
CA SER A 133 -6.53 -0.09 -6.39
C SER A 133 -6.85 0.94 -7.49
N GLY A 134 -7.51 2.06 -7.16
CA GLY A 134 -7.94 3.10 -8.11
C GLY A 134 -8.94 2.60 -9.15
N VAL A 135 -9.72 1.59 -8.81
CA VAL A 135 -10.67 0.94 -9.71
C VAL A 135 -12.09 1.32 -9.32
N LEU A 136 -12.83 1.91 -10.24
CA LEU A 136 -14.27 2.12 -10.09
C LEU A 136 -14.99 0.85 -10.57
N PHE A 137 -15.36 -0.02 -9.65
CA PHE A 137 -15.98 -1.31 -9.98
C PHE A 137 -17.30 -1.18 -10.73
N SER A 138 -18.04 -0.09 -10.52
CA SER A 138 -19.27 0.22 -11.26
C SER A 138 -19.08 0.31 -12.79
N GLN A 139 -17.87 0.60 -13.25
CA GLN A 139 -17.53 0.67 -14.67
C GLN A 139 -17.29 -0.70 -15.31
N TYR A 140 -17.24 -1.77 -14.52
CA TYR A 140 -16.93 -3.12 -15.00
C TYR A 140 -18.17 -4.03 -14.94
N LYS A 141 -18.46 -4.72 -16.04
CA LYS A 141 -19.55 -5.71 -16.10
C LYS A 141 -19.32 -6.88 -15.14
N ASN A 142 -18.07 -7.31 -15.00
CA ASN A 142 -17.65 -8.31 -14.01
C ASN A 142 -16.69 -7.65 -13.00
N LYS A 143 -17.25 -7.19 -11.90
CA LYS A 143 -16.53 -6.49 -10.84
C LYS A 143 -15.46 -7.36 -10.17
N LYS A 144 -15.78 -8.62 -9.88
CA LYS A 144 -14.81 -9.56 -9.28
C LYS A 144 -13.63 -9.81 -10.19
N LYS A 145 -13.85 -9.97 -11.50
CA LYS A 145 -12.76 -10.12 -12.46
C LYS A 145 -11.84 -8.89 -12.49
N ALA A 146 -12.41 -7.68 -12.46
CA ALA A 146 -11.62 -6.45 -12.41
C ALA A 146 -10.81 -6.36 -11.12
N MET A 147 -11.40 -6.70 -9.98
CA MET A 147 -10.72 -6.76 -8.68
C MET A 147 -9.55 -7.75 -8.69
N TYR A 148 -9.77 -9.00 -9.11
CA TYR A 148 -8.69 -9.99 -9.17
C TYR A 148 -7.60 -9.62 -10.19
N GLN A 149 -7.95 -8.95 -11.28
CA GLN A 149 -6.96 -8.46 -12.24
C GLN A 149 -6.10 -7.35 -11.64
N ALA A 150 -6.70 -6.39 -10.93
CA ALA A 150 -5.98 -5.35 -10.22
C ALA A 150 -5.07 -5.96 -9.13
N ALA A 151 -5.63 -6.82 -8.29
CA ALA A 151 -4.90 -7.54 -7.25
C ALA A 151 -3.69 -8.33 -7.80
N HIS A 152 -3.86 -9.02 -8.95
CA HIS A 152 -2.76 -9.71 -9.61
C HIS A 152 -1.63 -8.76 -9.99
N HIS A 153 -1.95 -7.62 -10.59
CA HIS A 153 -0.94 -6.63 -10.99
C HIS A 153 -0.21 -6.02 -9.78
N GLU A 154 -0.92 -5.74 -8.70
CA GLU A 154 -0.33 -5.27 -7.44
C GLU A 154 0.62 -6.31 -6.83
N MET A 155 0.20 -7.57 -6.78
CA MET A 155 1.07 -8.65 -6.26
C MET A 155 2.31 -8.85 -7.13
N VAL A 156 2.19 -8.78 -8.46
CA VAL A 156 3.35 -8.84 -9.37
C VAL A 156 4.28 -7.65 -9.13
N ALA A 157 3.72 -6.44 -9.05
CA ALA A 157 4.50 -5.23 -8.77
C ALA A 157 5.22 -5.30 -7.42
N GLY A 158 4.52 -5.75 -6.37
CA GLY A 158 5.10 -5.98 -5.04
C GLY A 158 6.28 -6.95 -5.07
N ALA A 159 6.12 -8.10 -5.73
CA ALA A 159 7.18 -9.09 -5.87
C ALA A 159 8.41 -8.52 -6.64
N MET A 160 8.17 -7.74 -7.70
CA MET A 160 9.24 -7.07 -8.43
C MET A 160 9.98 -6.05 -7.55
N VAL A 161 9.24 -5.27 -6.74
CA VAL A 161 9.81 -4.30 -5.80
C VAL A 161 10.64 -4.99 -4.73
N VAL A 162 10.16 -6.09 -4.14
CA VAL A 162 10.93 -6.87 -3.15
C VAL A 162 12.25 -7.34 -3.76
N LYS A 163 12.19 -7.94 -4.97
CA LYS A 163 13.39 -8.40 -5.67
C LYS A 163 14.37 -7.25 -5.96
N LYS A 164 13.88 -6.11 -6.42
CA LYS A 164 14.71 -4.92 -6.70
C LYS A 164 15.24 -4.30 -5.42
N GLY A 165 14.44 -4.21 -4.38
CA GLY A 165 14.84 -3.68 -3.08
C GLY A 165 16.01 -4.45 -2.47
N HIS A 166 15.99 -5.78 -2.50
CA HIS A 166 17.12 -6.59 -2.04
C HIS A 166 18.36 -6.54 -2.95
N GLN A 167 18.22 -6.12 -4.21
CA GLN A 167 19.37 -5.79 -5.06
C GLN A 167 20.00 -4.45 -4.70
N ILE A 168 19.18 -3.48 -4.23
CA ILE A 168 19.64 -2.15 -3.77
C ILE A 168 20.33 -2.29 -2.41
N ASN A 169 19.68 -2.94 -1.46
CA ASN A 169 20.21 -3.20 -0.13
C ASN A 169 19.69 -4.55 0.39
N PRO A 170 20.57 -5.56 0.55
CA PRO A 170 20.18 -6.88 1.06
C PRO A 170 19.57 -6.88 2.45
N ASP A 171 19.86 -5.85 3.27
CA ASP A 171 19.39 -5.73 4.65
C ASP A 171 17.99 -5.09 4.76
N PHE A 172 17.39 -4.68 3.66
CA PHE A 172 16.03 -4.17 3.65
C PHE A 172 15.04 -5.21 4.18
N GLN A 173 14.16 -4.76 5.06
CA GLN A 173 13.02 -5.54 5.54
C GLN A 173 11.78 -5.05 4.79
N ILE A 174 11.34 -5.83 3.80
CA ILE A 174 10.26 -5.42 2.89
C ILE A 174 9.04 -6.31 3.10
N GLY A 175 7.95 -5.72 3.58
CA GLY A 175 6.70 -6.39 3.85
C GLY A 175 5.53 -5.80 3.09
N CYS A 176 4.35 -6.17 3.55
CA CYS A 176 3.07 -5.60 3.14
C CYS A 176 2.18 -5.46 4.36
N MET A 177 1.08 -4.74 4.21
CA MET A 177 0.06 -4.63 5.24
C MET A 177 -1.27 -5.13 4.72
N CYS A 178 -1.90 -6.05 5.47
CA CYS A 178 -3.26 -6.51 5.23
C CYS A 178 -4.16 -6.08 6.39
N SER A 179 -5.35 -5.61 6.08
CA SER A 179 -6.40 -5.39 7.05
C SER A 179 -6.89 -6.74 7.55
N PHE A 180 -6.77 -7.00 8.85
CA PHE A 180 -7.14 -8.27 9.44
C PHE A 180 -8.40 -8.10 10.30
N VAL A 181 -9.53 -8.57 9.75
CA VAL A 181 -10.82 -8.64 10.44
C VAL A 181 -11.18 -10.11 10.57
N PRO A 182 -10.99 -10.73 11.75
CA PRO A 182 -11.27 -12.16 11.91
C PRO A 182 -12.76 -12.43 11.95
N PHE A 183 -13.19 -13.51 11.29
CA PHE A 183 -14.53 -14.08 11.38
C PHE A 183 -14.49 -15.31 12.29
N TYR A 184 -15.39 -15.33 13.26
CA TYR A 184 -15.55 -16.45 14.17
C TYR A 184 -16.86 -17.18 13.87
N PRO A 185 -16.92 -18.52 14.01
CA PRO A 185 -18.16 -19.24 13.87
C PRO A 185 -19.15 -18.82 14.97
N TYR A 186 -20.43 -18.69 14.59
CA TYR A 186 -21.48 -18.34 15.54
C TYR A 186 -21.72 -19.42 16.59
N SER A 187 -21.54 -20.69 16.19
CA SER A 187 -21.63 -21.86 17.08
C SER A 187 -20.63 -22.95 16.68
N CYS A 188 -20.60 -24.05 17.41
CA CYS A 188 -19.81 -25.24 17.05
C CYS A 188 -20.46 -26.10 15.97
N ASN A 189 -21.54 -25.65 15.34
CA ASN A 189 -22.13 -26.31 14.17
C ASN A 189 -21.10 -26.31 13.02
N PRO A 190 -20.89 -27.46 12.32
CA PRO A 190 -19.99 -27.53 11.18
C PRO A 190 -20.25 -26.48 10.08
N ASP A 191 -21.53 -26.15 9.82
CA ASP A 191 -21.88 -25.15 8.81
C ASP A 191 -21.42 -23.73 9.22
N ASP A 192 -21.54 -23.37 10.49
CA ASP A 192 -21.05 -22.09 11.01
C ASP A 192 -19.52 -22.02 10.93
N ILE A 193 -18.84 -23.13 11.26
CA ILE A 193 -17.38 -23.22 11.18
C ILE A 193 -16.92 -23.07 9.73
N MET A 194 -17.56 -23.76 8.79
CA MET A 194 -17.22 -23.67 7.36
C MET A 194 -17.50 -22.28 6.80
N THR A 195 -18.63 -21.67 7.17
CA THR A 195 -18.96 -20.29 6.76
C THR A 195 -17.90 -19.30 7.24
N ALA A 196 -17.50 -19.36 8.50
CA ALA A 196 -16.44 -18.50 9.03
C ALA A 196 -15.10 -18.73 8.30
N ALA A 197 -14.75 -19.98 8.00
CA ALA A 197 -13.54 -20.30 7.25
C ALA A 197 -13.58 -19.75 5.81
N GLU A 198 -14.73 -19.85 5.12
CA GLU A 198 -14.91 -19.29 3.78
C GLU A 198 -14.83 -17.76 3.78
N CYS A 199 -15.42 -17.09 4.76
CA CYS A 199 -15.28 -15.63 4.93
C CYS A 199 -13.81 -15.18 5.11
N MET A 200 -12.97 -16.03 5.72
CA MET A 200 -11.55 -15.74 5.87
C MET A 200 -10.75 -15.89 4.58
N HIS A 201 -11.25 -16.56 3.54
CA HIS A 201 -10.56 -16.72 2.26
C HIS A 201 -10.21 -15.38 1.61
N GLU A 202 -11.11 -14.42 1.64
CA GLU A 202 -10.84 -13.07 1.10
C GLU A 202 -9.72 -12.35 1.86
N ARG A 203 -9.58 -12.59 3.16
CA ARG A 203 -8.52 -12.03 3.98
C ARG A 203 -7.18 -12.70 3.72
N TYR A 204 -7.18 -14.02 3.61
CA TYR A 204 -5.95 -14.80 3.41
C TYR A 204 -5.41 -14.76 1.98
N TYR A 205 -6.25 -14.49 0.97
CA TYR A 205 -5.84 -14.51 -0.43
C TYR A 205 -4.55 -13.72 -0.70
N PHE A 206 -4.50 -12.46 -0.25
CA PHE A 206 -3.34 -11.60 -0.45
C PHE A 206 -2.13 -12.05 0.37
N ALA A 207 -2.34 -12.31 1.65
CA ALA A 207 -1.29 -12.75 2.55
C ALA A 207 -0.67 -14.08 2.07
N ASP A 208 -1.50 -15.04 1.65
CA ASP A 208 -1.02 -16.33 1.13
C ASP A 208 -0.16 -16.15 -0.12
N VAL A 209 -0.57 -15.30 -1.08
CA VAL A 209 0.22 -15.05 -2.28
C VAL A 209 1.53 -14.35 -1.96
N GLN A 210 1.51 -13.34 -1.11
CA GLN A 210 2.70 -12.58 -0.74
C GLN A 210 3.70 -13.40 0.06
N MET A 211 3.23 -14.26 0.97
CA MET A 211 4.09 -15.08 1.83
C MET A 211 4.55 -16.38 1.18
N ARG A 212 3.75 -16.97 0.29
CA ARG A 212 4.00 -18.30 -0.29
C ARG A 212 4.38 -18.26 -1.76
N GLY A 213 4.18 -17.14 -2.45
CA GLY A 213 4.52 -16.95 -3.87
C GLY A 213 3.61 -17.70 -4.85
N HIS A 214 2.44 -18.20 -4.41
CA HIS A 214 1.49 -18.90 -5.27
C HIS A 214 0.05 -18.64 -4.83
N TYR A 215 -0.87 -18.78 -5.78
CA TYR A 215 -2.31 -18.65 -5.49
C TYR A 215 -2.83 -19.84 -4.70
N PRO A 216 -3.66 -19.58 -3.66
CA PRO A 216 -4.29 -20.65 -2.89
C PRO A 216 -5.35 -21.40 -3.71
N ALA A 217 -5.59 -22.66 -3.35
CA ALA A 217 -6.52 -23.54 -4.09
C ALA A 217 -7.95 -23.01 -4.14
N PHE A 218 -8.41 -22.33 -3.08
CA PHE A 218 -9.76 -21.75 -3.04
C PHE A 218 -9.94 -20.64 -4.09
N ALA A 219 -8.91 -19.81 -4.34
CA ALA A 219 -8.98 -18.76 -5.35
C ALA A 219 -9.13 -19.33 -6.76
N LYS A 220 -8.41 -20.41 -7.07
CA LYS A 220 -8.51 -21.08 -8.37
C LYS A 220 -9.93 -21.61 -8.62
N LYS A 221 -10.56 -22.23 -7.59
CA LYS A 221 -11.96 -22.69 -7.68
C LYS A 221 -12.95 -21.56 -7.90
N GLU A 222 -12.69 -20.37 -7.33
CA GLU A 222 -13.58 -19.22 -7.52
C GLU A 222 -13.46 -18.63 -8.93
N TRP A 223 -12.28 -18.66 -9.55
CA TRP A 223 -12.08 -18.17 -10.92
C TRP A 223 -12.68 -19.07 -11.99
N GLU A 224 -12.89 -20.35 -11.69
CA GLU A 224 -13.51 -21.32 -12.59
C GLU A 224 -15.05 -21.24 -12.60
N ARG A 225 -15.65 -20.50 -11.67
CA ARG A 225 -17.11 -20.26 -11.57
C ARG A 225 -17.51 -18.97 -12.29
#